data_29bf82d8c72a93503829066d19c09257
#
_entry.id   29bf82d8c72a93503829066d19c09257
#
_cell.length_a   1.000
_cell.length_b   1.000
_cell.length_c   1.000
_cell.angle_alpha   90.00
_cell.angle_beta   90.00
_cell.angle_gamma   90.00
#
_symmetry.space_group_name_H-M   'P 1'
#
loop_
_entity.id
_entity.type
_entity.pdbx_description
1 polymer ?
#
loop_
_entity_poly.entity_id
_entity_poly.type
_entity_poly.pdbx_seq_one_letter_code
_entity_poly.pdbx_strand_id
1 'polypeptide(L)'
;CDKCGIVAVPEEDLPVLLPSNAEFKPTGESPLKYCRSFVNTTCPKCSGTARRETDTMDTFMCSSWYFLRYTSPENRSAPFSAAKVKYWLPVDLYTGGAEHAVMHLFYARFFIKALRDMGLVEFDEPFARLFNQGTIIYRGDKMSKSRGNVIGSDEYVDKLGADAVRGYVMFVGPWELGGEWNDRGIVGISRWLNRVWSLVATDYTGRVVDPEAEKELLHMTHKTIKEVTADLEKFRFNTMLSSLMEFSNYLSRIKESGMVSGSLWGEAVRYFLCLLAPTAPHFTEELWNRTGHPYSIHNQSWPEYAEELAREDEITLVIQVNGKLRDKVLVPASISEVEAKELALGRQ
;
A
#
# COMPACT_ATOMS: atom_id res chain seq x y z
N CYS A 1 44.42 -12.07 16.92
CA CYS A 1 45.61 -12.05 17.77
C CYS A 1 46.64 -13.06 17.30
N ASP A 2 47.91 -12.68 17.15
CA ASP A 2 48.97 -13.57 16.64
C ASP A 2 49.24 -14.78 17.57
N LYS A 3 48.93 -14.60 18.89
CA LYS A 3 49.14 -15.70 19.88
C LYS A 3 47.89 -16.56 20.09
N CYS A 4 46.68 -15.94 20.07
CA CYS A 4 45.44 -16.60 20.48
C CYS A 4 44.55 -16.98 19.32
N GLY A 5 44.89 -16.60 18.09
CA GLY A 5 44.01 -16.76 16.90
C GLY A 5 42.80 -15.85 16.96
N ILE A 6 41.66 -16.33 16.47
CA ILE A 6 40.40 -15.63 16.52
C ILE A 6 39.85 -15.63 17.96
N VAL A 7 39.52 -14.45 18.48
CA VAL A 7 39.02 -14.25 19.84
C VAL A 7 37.75 -13.42 19.76
N ALA A 8 36.68 -13.88 20.37
CA ALA A 8 35.42 -13.13 20.44
C ALA A 8 35.62 -11.86 21.29
N VAL A 9 34.88 -10.80 20.93
CA VAL A 9 34.76 -9.59 21.75
C VAL A 9 33.97 -9.97 22.99
N PRO A 10 34.41 -9.61 24.21
CA PRO A 10 33.67 -9.82 25.44
C PRO A 10 32.28 -9.17 25.41
N GLU A 11 31.30 -9.76 26.07
CA GLU A 11 29.91 -9.22 26.08
C GLU A 11 29.85 -7.83 26.70
N GLU A 12 30.68 -7.55 27.70
CA GLU A 12 30.80 -6.24 28.35
C GLU A 12 31.32 -5.14 27.43
N ASP A 13 32.02 -5.49 26.35
CA ASP A 13 32.58 -4.56 25.35
C ASP A 13 31.62 -4.36 24.14
N LEU A 14 30.43 -4.95 24.18
CA LEU A 14 29.40 -4.78 23.14
C LEU A 14 28.50 -3.58 23.43
N PRO A 15 28.03 -2.86 22.41
CA PRO A 15 28.29 -3.06 20.97
C PRO A 15 29.65 -2.49 20.54
N VAL A 16 30.29 -3.11 19.57
CA VAL A 16 31.47 -2.55 18.90
C VAL A 16 31.02 -1.36 18.03
N LEU A 17 31.38 -0.15 18.44
CA LEU A 17 31.01 1.07 17.72
C LEU A 17 31.86 1.25 16.47
N LEU A 18 31.21 1.59 15.37
CA LEU A 18 31.87 1.93 14.11
C LEU A 18 32.49 3.34 14.20
N PRO A 19 33.68 3.57 13.56
CA PRO A 19 34.29 4.88 13.53
C PRO A 19 33.47 5.85 12.67
N SER A 20 33.28 7.07 13.16
CA SER A 20 32.57 8.14 12.43
C SER A 20 33.38 8.75 11.27
N ASN A 21 34.69 8.50 11.24
CA ASN A 21 35.65 9.09 10.30
C ASN A 21 36.14 8.09 9.25
N ALA A 22 35.42 6.99 9.02
CA ALA A 22 35.78 6.04 7.94
C ALA A 22 35.56 6.68 6.57
N GLU A 23 36.62 6.69 5.73
CA GLU A 23 36.52 7.22 4.37
C GLU A 23 35.96 6.15 3.43
N PHE A 24 34.85 6.46 2.77
CA PHE A 24 34.24 5.58 1.76
C PHE A 24 34.90 5.81 0.39
N LYS A 25 35.77 4.88 -0.01
CA LYS A 25 36.39 4.88 -1.34
C LYS A 25 35.96 3.66 -2.14
N PRO A 26 35.76 3.76 -3.46
CA PRO A 26 35.34 2.63 -4.30
C PRO A 26 36.51 1.67 -4.58
N THR A 27 37.07 1.06 -3.53
CA THR A 27 38.20 0.14 -3.60
C THR A 27 37.79 -1.32 -3.72
N GLY A 28 36.52 -1.65 -3.56
CA GLY A 28 35.98 -3.02 -3.46
C GLY A 28 36.26 -3.69 -2.10
N GLU A 29 36.84 -2.96 -1.14
CA GLU A 29 37.14 -3.44 0.21
C GLU A 29 36.38 -2.64 1.26
N SER A 30 36.20 -3.21 2.47
CA SER A 30 35.59 -2.53 3.58
C SER A 30 36.34 -1.23 3.94
N PRO A 31 35.66 -0.08 4.05
CA PRO A 31 36.26 1.18 4.51
C PRO A 31 36.92 1.07 5.89
N LEU A 32 36.41 0.17 6.73
CA LEU A 32 36.97 -0.09 8.08
C LEU A 32 38.42 -0.59 8.02
N LYS A 33 38.81 -1.32 6.96
CA LYS A 33 40.14 -1.87 6.77
C LYS A 33 41.22 -0.77 6.75
N TYR A 34 40.87 0.42 6.31
CA TYR A 34 41.77 1.57 6.23
C TYR A 34 41.74 2.46 7.49
N CYS A 35 40.83 2.21 8.42
CA CYS A 35 40.74 2.94 9.68
C CYS A 35 41.64 2.31 10.76
N ARG A 36 42.88 2.76 10.85
CA ARG A 36 43.88 2.18 11.77
C ARG A 36 43.45 2.20 13.23
N SER A 37 42.74 3.24 13.66
CA SER A 37 42.23 3.36 15.04
C SER A 37 41.14 2.33 15.37
N PHE A 38 40.42 1.86 14.35
CA PHE A 38 39.44 0.79 14.49
C PHE A 38 40.09 -0.59 14.39
N VAL A 39 40.99 -0.81 13.41
CA VAL A 39 41.61 -2.11 13.14
C VAL A 39 42.50 -2.55 14.28
N ASN A 40 43.36 -1.65 14.77
CA ASN A 40 44.32 -2.00 15.81
C ASN A 40 43.66 -2.02 17.18
N THR A 41 43.77 -3.14 17.88
CA THR A 41 43.15 -3.35 19.19
C THR A 41 44.03 -4.22 20.08
N THR A 42 43.60 -4.42 21.29
CA THR A 42 44.24 -5.30 22.29
C THR A 42 43.46 -6.60 22.37
N CYS A 43 44.14 -7.73 22.41
CA CYS A 43 43.51 -9.03 22.59
C CYS A 43 42.90 -9.16 24.00
N PRO A 44 41.60 -9.44 24.16
CA PRO A 44 40.97 -9.56 25.49
C PRO A 44 41.48 -10.79 26.26
N LYS A 45 42.04 -11.80 25.57
CA LYS A 45 42.52 -13.03 26.19
C LYS A 45 43.95 -12.94 26.71
N CYS A 46 44.88 -12.24 26.04
CA CYS A 46 46.30 -12.21 26.39
C CYS A 46 46.90 -10.80 26.48
N SER A 47 46.12 -9.77 26.32
CA SER A 47 46.51 -8.34 26.33
C SER A 47 47.60 -7.95 25.31
N GLY A 48 47.92 -8.85 24.36
CA GLY A 48 48.81 -8.56 23.28
C GLY A 48 48.16 -7.79 22.13
N THR A 49 48.94 -7.38 21.15
CA THR A 49 48.41 -6.74 19.93
C THR A 49 47.47 -7.67 19.17
N ALA A 50 46.40 -7.11 18.68
CA ALA A 50 45.42 -7.80 17.87
C ALA A 50 44.85 -6.89 16.78
N ARG A 51 44.18 -7.47 15.79
CA ARG A 51 43.49 -6.76 14.71
C ARG A 51 42.03 -7.10 14.75
N ARG A 52 41.16 -6.07 14.67
CA ARG A 52 39.72 -6.27 14.54
C ARG A 52 39.35 -6.79 13.18
N GLU A 53 38.30 -7.61 13.15
CA GLU A 53 37.60 -7.93 11.92
C GLU A 53 37.03 -6.65 11.31
N THR A 54 37.13 -6.53 9.99
CA THR A 54 36.68 -5.34 9.24
C THR A 54 35.50 -5.62 8.30
N ASP A 55 35.16 -6.91 8.13
CA ASP A 55 33.93 -7.25 7.42
C ASP A 55 32.74 -7.01 8.32
N THR A 56 31.68 -6.49 7.72
CA THR A 56 30.38 -6.33 8.37
C THR A 56 29.47 -7.48 8.00
N MET A 57 28.46 -7.73 8.83
CA MET A 57 27.43 -8.71 8.50
C MET A 57 26.71 -8.32 7.22
N ASP A 58 26.20 -9.33 6.49
CA ASP A 58 25.36 -9.12 5.32
C ASP A 58 24.20 -8.18 5.64
N THR A 59 23.84 -7.33 4.67
CA THR A 59 22.76 -6.33 4.83
C THR A 59 21.40 -6.95 5.14
N PHE A 60 21.18 -8.21 4.75
CA PHE A 60 19.95 -8.93 5.03
C PHE A 60 19.85 -9.51 6.44
N MET A 61 20.91 -9.49 7.24
CA MET A 61 20.90 -10.01 8.61
C MET A 61 19.84 -9.27 9.46
N CYS A 62 19.91 -7.95 9.56
CA CYS A 62 18.96 -7.17 10.35
C CYS A 62 17.54 -7.22 9.76
N SER A 63 17.40 -7.18 8.43
CA SER A 63 16.13 -7.25 7.75
C SER A 63 15.44 -8.61 7.86
N SER A 64 16.19 -9.66 8.23
CA SER A 64 15.66 -11.01 8.36
C SER A 64 14.77 -11.22 9.58
N TRP A 65 14.82 -10.32 10.57
CA TRP A 65 14.08 -10.48 11.82
C TRP A 65 13.47 -9.17 12.37
N TYR A 66 13.57 -8.05 11.66
CA TYR A 66 13.08 -6.74 12.12
C TYR A 66 11.61 -6.77 12.58
N PHE A 67 10.77 -7.57 11.92
CA PHE A 67 9.36 -7.72 12.25
C PHE A 67 9.13 -8.37 13.62
N LEU A 68 10.05 -9.22 14.09
CA LEU A 68 10.04 -9.71 15.48
C LEU A 68 10.35 -8.56 16.44
N ARG A 69 11.40 -7.78 16.14
CA ARG A 69 11.81 -6.65 16.98
C ARG A 69 10.71 -5.58 17.09
N TYR A 70 9.97 -5.32 16.01
CA TYR A 70 8.87 -4.35 15.98
C TYR A 70 7.75 -4.67 16.97
N THR A 71 7.57 -5.92 17.36
CA THR A 71 6.57 -6.27 18.38
C THR A 71 6.89 -5.73 19.77
N SER A 72 8.17 -5.44 20.06
CA SER A 72 8.66 -4.98 21.36
C SER A 72 9.96 -4.16 21.23
N PRO A 73 9.93 -2.99 20.57
CA PRO A 73 11.13 -2.20 20.30
C PRO A 73 11.83 -1.72 21.57
N GLU A 74 11.08 -1.53 22.66
CA GLU A 74 11.60 -1.07 23.95
C GLU A 74 12.26 -2.18 24.80
N ASN A 75 12.16 -3.43 24.39
CA ASN A 75 12.74 -4.54 25.15
C ASN A 75 14.27 -4.49 25.10
N ARG A 76 14.91 -4.27 26.25
CA ARG A 76 16.37 -4.19 26.39
C ARG A 76 17.01 -5.47 26.91
N SER A 77 16.23 -6.39 27.44
CA SER A 77 16.72 -7.63 28.04
C SER A 77 16.75 -8.82 27.07
N ALA A 78 16.02 -8.72 25.96
CA ALA A 78 15.94 -9.77 24.94
C ALA A 78 15.70 -9.15 23.55
N PRO A 79 15.99 -9.87 22.46
CA PRO A 79 15.74 -9.38 21.09
C PRO A 79 14.29 -9.00 20.85
N PHE A 80 13.36 -9.74 21.44
CA PHE A 80 11.91 -9.51 21.38
C PHE A 80 11.19 -10.18 22.57
N SER A 81 9.94 -9.83 22.79
CA SER A 81 9.06 -10.49 23.78
C SER A 81 8.37 -11.68 23.13
N ALA A 82 8.60 -12.89 23.64
CA ALA A 82 7.94 -14.10 23.12
C ALA A 82 6.40 -14.00 23.14
N ALA A 83 5.81 -13.43 24.21
CA ALA A 83 4.36 -13.24 24.32
C ALA A 83 3.80 -12.29 23.24
N LYS A 84 4.51 -11.18 22.95
CA LYS A 84 4.09 -10.25 21.89
C LYS A 84 4.28 -10.84 20.50
N VAL A 85 5.38 -11.58 20.28
CA VAL A 85 5.61 -12.31 19.02
C VAL A 85 4.50 -13.33 18.79
N LYS A 86 4.13 -14.12 19.79
CA LYS A 86 3.03 -15.08 19.69
C LYS A 86 1.68 -14.43 19.34
N TYR A 87 1.44 -13.20 19.81
CA TYR A 87 0.21 -12.45 19.52
C TYR A 87 0.19 -11.85 18.11
N TRP A 88 1.31 -11.26 17.65
CA TRP A 88 1.35 -10.48 16.43
C TRP A 88 1.78 -11.26 15.18
N LEU A 89 2.41 -12.43 15.33
CA LEU A 89 3.03 -13.17 14.23
C LEU A 89 2.44 -14.58 14.08
N PRO A 90 2.51 -15.14 12.87
CA PRO A 90 3.16 -14.63 11.65
C PRO A 90 2.47 -13.37 11.10
N VAL A 91 3.18 -12.59 10.28
CA VAL A 91 2.63 -11.40 9.62
C VAL A 91 1.52 -11.82 8.65
N ASP A 92 0.34 -11.21 8.73
CA ASP A 92 -0.84 -11.60 7.96
C ASP A 92 -0.66 -11.41 6.46
N LEU A 93 -0.09 -10.27 6.06
CA LEU A 93 0.15 -9.92 4.67
C LEU A 93 1.49 -9.19 4.53
N TYR A 94 2.33 -9.68 3.64
CA TYR A 94 3.61 -9.08 3.32
C TYR A 94 3.66 -8.66 1.85
N THR A 95 4.11 -7.43 1.61
CA THR A 95 4.20 -6.87 0.25
C THR A 95 5.63 -6.46 -0.05
N GLY A 96 6.05 -6.62 -1.30
CA GLY A 96 7.39 -6.24 -1.74
C GLY A 96 7.66 -6.65 -3.18
N GLY A 97 8.85 -6.28 -3.70
CA GLY A 97 9.27 -6.67 -5.05
C GLY A 97 9.58 -8.16 -5.15
N ALA A 98 9.26 -8.77 -6.28
CA ALA A 98 9.49 -10.19 -6.53
C ALA A 98 10.98 -10.58 -6.50
N GLU A 99 11.89 -9.62 -6.75
CA GLU A 99 13.35 -9.83 -6.67
C GLU A 99 13.82 -10.26 -5.28
N HIS A 100 13.07 -9.93 -4.23
CA HIS A 100 13.40 -10.32 -2.86
C HIS A 100 13.12 -11.79 -2.54
N ALA A 101 12.54 -12.57 -3.45
CA ALA A 101 12.31 -13.99 -3.26
C ALA A 101 13.59 -14.76 -2.95
N VAL A 102 14.70 -14.41 -3.64
CA VAL A 102 16.04 -15.02 -3.47
C VAL A 102 16.98 -14.19 -2.59
N MET A 103 16.52 -13.10 -2.02
CA MET A 103 17.27 -12.20 -1.14
C MET A 103 16.59 -12.13 0.24
N HIS A 104 15.94 -11.02 0.56
CA HIS A 104 15.33 -10.78 1.86
C HIS A 104 14.38 -11.91 2.32
N LEU A 105 13.48 -12.38 1.45
CA LEU A 105 12.51 -13.42 1.83
C LEU A 105 13.19 -14.76 2.12
N PHE A 106 14.23 -15.11 1.36
CA PHE A 106 15.00 -16.33 1.59
C PHE A 106 15.69 -16.29 2.98
N TYR A 107 16.36 -15.17 3.29
CA TYR A 107 17.01 -14.98 4.59
C TYR A 107 16.00 -14.94 5.73
N ALA A 108 14.90 -14.21 5.60
CA ALA A 108 13.87 -14.11 6.64
C ALA A 108 13.25 -15.47 6.97
N ARG A 109 12.94 -16.28 5.96
CA ARG A 109 12.41 -17.65 6.13
C ARG A 109 13.40 -18.57 6.81
N PHE A 110 14.67 -18.54 6.38
CA PHE A 110 15.73 -19.32 7.02
C PHE A 110 15.91 -18.93 8.47
N PHE A 111 15.96 -17.63 8.75
CA PHE A 111 16.15 -17.10 10.10
C PHE A 111 15.04 -17.53 11.04
N ILE A 112 13.76 -17.47 10.61
CA ILE A 112 12.63 -17.96 11.40
C ILE A 112 12.71 -19.45 11.67
N LYS A 113 13.09 -20.27 10.68
CA LYS A 113 13.26 -21.72 10.89
C LYS A 113 14.36 -22.02 11.91
N ALA A 114 15.47 -21.29 11.86
CA ALA A 114 16.52 -21.41 12.86
C ALA A 114 16.05 -21.00 14.26
N LEU A 115 15.32 -19.90 14.40
CA LEU A 115 14.74 -19.46 15.68
C LEU A 115 13.71 -20.46 16.23
N ARG A 116 12.91 -21.08 15.35
CA ARG A 116 11.99 -22.16 15.75
C ARG A 116 12.75 -23.36 16.28
N ASP A 117 13.80 -23.79 15.60
CA ASP A 117 14.64 -24.93 16.02
C ASP A 117 15.33 -24.66 17.36
N MET A 118 15.61 -23.40 17.68
CA MET A 118 16.09 -22.94 18.99
C MET A 118 14.96 -22.81 20.04
N GLY A 119 13.70 -23.01 19.68
CA GLY A 119 12.56 -22.86 20.58
C GLY A 119 12.19 -21.40 20.93
N LEU A 120 12.65 -20.44 20.14
CA LEU A 120 12.40 -19.01 20.38
C LEU A 120 11.09 -18.50 19.73
N VAL A 121 10.60 -19.19 18.69
CA VAL A 121 9.32 -18.94 18.05
C VAL A 121 8.59 -20.27 17.80
N GLU A 122 7.24 -20.22 17.64
CA GLU A 122 6.40 -21.42 17.47
C GLU A 122 5.99 -21.69 16.01
N PHE A 123 6.35 -20.82 15.07
CA PHE A 123 6.00 -20.90 13.64
C PHE A 123 7.24 -21.01 12.79
N ASP A 124 7.10 -21.51 11.56
CA ASP A 124 8.21 -21.76 10.61
C ASP A 124 8.17 -20.93 9.34
N GLU A 125 7.10 -20.15 9.14
CA GLU A 125 7.02 -19.17 8.04
C GLU A 125 6.69 -17.78 8.62
N PRO A 126 7.49 -16.74 8.29
CA PRO A 126 7.32 -15.41 8.89
C PRO A 126 6.08 -14.67 8.37
N PHE A 127 5.60 -15.00 7.16
CA PHE A 127 4.56 -14.31 6.44
C PHE A 127 3.47 -15.31 6.02
N ALA A 128 2.21 -15.09 6.48
CA ALA A 128 1.09 -15.96 6.16
C ALA A 128 0.69 -15.84 4.68
N ARG A 129 0.76 -14.63 4.13
CA ARG A 129 0.47 -14.34 2.73
C ARG A 129 1.47 -13.35 2.16
N LEU A 130 1.99 -13.64 0.95
CA LEU A 130 2.84 -12.76 0.18
C LEU A 130 2.06 -12.19 -1.00
N PHE A 131 2.14 -10.88 -1.22
CA PHE A 131 1.57 -10.21 -2.37
C PHE A 131 2.63 -9.30 -3.01
N ASN A 132 3.19 -9.73 -4.13
CA ASN A 132 4.22 -8.97 -4.82
C ASN A 132 3.62 -7.82 -5.63
N GLN A 133 4.26 -6.67 -5.55
CA GLN A 133 3.95 -5.51 -6.37
C GLN A 133 4.68 -5.56 -7.70
N GLY A 134 4.07 -4.94 -8.73
CA GLY A 134 4.73 -4.68 -10.01
C GLY A 134 5.72 -3.53 -9.92
N THR A 135 6.36 -3.24 -11.04
CA THR A 135 7.34 -2.16 -11.16
C THR A 135 6.76 -0.99 -11.93
N ILE A 136 6.93 0.23 -11.41
CA ILE A 136 6.68 1.45 -12.19
C ILE A 136 7.91 1.70 -13.06
N ILE A 137 7.68 1.74 -14.36
CA ILE A 137 8.71 2.02 -15.38
C ILE A 137 8.58 3.45 -15.89
N TYR A 138 9.63 3.98 -16.50
CA TYR A 138 9.63 5.28 -17.14
C TYR A 138 10.32 5.21 -18.50
N ARG A 139 9.62 5.65 -19.56
CA ARG A 139 10.09 5.58 -20.96
C ARG A 139 10.48 4.15 -21.38
N GLY A 140 9.66 3.17 -20.99
CA GLY A 140 9.85 1.78 -21.33
C GLY A 140 10.90 1.02 -20.50
N ASP A 141 11.60 1.71 -19.59
CA ASP A 141 12.68 1.13 -18.79
C ASP A 141 12.41 1.16 -17.27
N LYS A 142 12.94 0.17 -16.55
CA LYS A 142 12.98 0.19 -15.08
C LYS A 142 13.80 1.41 -14.62
N MET A 143 13.26 2.17 -13.68
CA MET A 143 13.95 3.31 -13.09
C MET A 143 15.23 2.89 -12.37
N SER A 144 16.34 3.59 -12.64
CA SER A 144 17.63 3.34 -12.01
C SER A 144 18.45 4.63 -11.89
N LYS A 145 19.06 4.85 -10.72
CA LYS A 145 19.94 6.01 -10.49
C LYS A 145 21.10 6.05 -11.48
N SER A 146 21.66 4.87 -11.84
CA SER A 146 22.76 4.77 -12.79
C SER A 146 22.37 5.14 -14.23
N ARG A 147 21.08 5.04 -14.58
CA ARG A 147 20.55 5.42 -15.90
C ARG A 147 20.03 6.86 -15.94
N GLY A 148 19.93 7.53 -14.79
CA GLY A 148 19.42 8.89 -14.72
C GLY A 148 17.92 9.04 -15.07
N ASN A 149 17.15 7.94 -15.05
CA ASN A 149 15.74 7.92 -15.39
C ASN A 149 14.82 7.78 -14.18
N VAL A 150 15.31 8.13 -12.99
CA VAL A 150 14.52 8.12 -11.76
C VAL A 150 13.63 9.36 -11.68
N ILE A 151 12.36 9.15 -11.45
CA ILE A 151 11.40 10.20 -11.13
C ILE A 151 11.39 10.38 -9.61
N GLY A 152 11.73 11.58 -9.15
CA GLY A 152 11.61 11.98 -7.74
C GLY A 152 10.16 12.32 -7.40
N SER A 153 9.61 11.75 -6.32
CA SER A 153 8.26 12.08 -5.86
C SER A 153 8.14 13.52 -5.38
N ASP A 154 9.21 14.08 -4.80
CA ASP A 154 9.20 15.39 -4.13
C ASP A 154 8.79 16.53 -5.05
N GLU A 155 9.32 16.51 -6.31
CA GLU A 155 8.94 17.51 -7.31
C GLU A 155 7.43 17.55 -7.59
N TYR A 156 6.78 16.39 -7.61
CA TYR A 156 5.33 16.30 -7.83
C TYR A 156 4.54 16.60 -6.56
N VAL A 157 5.06 16.24 -5.39
CA VAL A 157 4.47 16.60 -4.09
C VAL A 157 4.45 18.11 -3.94
N ASP A 158 5.55 18.80 -4.24
CA ASP A 158 5.64 20.27 -4.16
C ASP A 158 4.68 20.97 -5.13
N LYS A 159 4.47 20.40 -6.33
CA LYS A 159 3.61 21.01 -7.36
C LYS A 159 2.14 20.67 -7.23
N LEU A 160 1.80 19.46 -6.85
CA LEU A 160 0.44 18.91 -6.96
C LEU A 160 -0.12 18.40 -5.62
N GLY A 161 0.71 18.31 -4.58
CA GLY A 161 0.36 17.77 -3.28
C GLY A 161 0.56 16.25 -3.18
N ALA A 162 0.81 15.79 -1.95
CA ALA A 162 1.06 14.38 -1.66
C ALA A 162 -0.11 13.46 -2.06
N ASP A 163 -1.34 13.91 -1.87
CA ASP A 163 -2.53 13.11 -2.16
C ASP A 163 -2.74 12.88 -3.66
N ALA A 164 -2.34 13.84 -4.50
CA ALA A 164 -2.35 13.64 -5.96
C ALA A 164 -1.30 12.60 -6.40
N VAL A 165 -0.11 12.61 -5.79
CA VAL A 165 0.94 11.61 -6.04
C VAL A 165 0.48 10.23 -5.60
N ARG A 166 -0.07 10.10 -4.37
CA ARG A 166 -0.62 8.84 -3.85
C ARG A 166 -1.72 8.28 -4.77
N GLY A 167 -2.70 9.11 -5.11
CA GLY A 167 -3.80 8.70 -6.00
C GLY A 167 -3.28 8.26 -7.37
N TYR A 168 -2.28 8.94 -7.92
CA TYR A 168 -1.70 8.57 -9.20
C TYR A 168 -0.97 7.22 -9.15
N VAL A 169 -0.12 7.00 -8.14
CA VAL A 169 0.60 5.72 -7.97
C VAL A 169 -0.37 4.56 -7.80
N MET A 170 -1.48 4.76 -7.09
CA MET A 170 -2.54 3.76 -6.94
C MET A 170 -3.33 3.52 -8.24
N PHE A 171 -3.41 4.52 -9.13
CA PHE A 171 -4.22 4.46 -10.35
C PHE A 171 -3.44 3.99 -11.59
N VAL A 172 -2.11 4.05 -11.59
CA VAL A 172 -1.25 3.86 -12.78
C VAL A 172 -1.40 2.49 -13.45
N GLY A 173 -1.83 1.47 -12.70
CA GLY A 173 -2.06 0.12 -13.20
C GLY A 173 -2.44 -0.86 -12.10
N PRO A 174 -2.72 -2.12 -12.46
CA PRO A 174 -2.92 -3.19 -11.49
C PRO A 174 -1.67 -3.32 -10.60
N TRP A 175 -1.88 -3.48 -9.28
CA TRP A 175 -0.81 -3.51 -8.30
C TRP A 175 0.30 -4.52 -8.62
N GLU A 176 -0.07 -5.72 -9.03
CA GLU A 176 0.85 -6.82 -9.36
C GLU A 176 1.61 -6.62 -10.67
N LEU A 177 1.08 -5.83 -11.59
CA LEU A 177 1.70 -5.57 -12.90
C LEU A 177 2.56 -4.30 -12.90
N GLY A 178 2.21 -3.34 -12.05
CA GLY A 178 2.78 -2.00 -12.10
C GLY A 178 2.25 -1.19 -13.27
N GLY A 179 3.04 -0.26 -13.79
CA GLY A 179 2.62 0.58 -14.90
C GLY A 179 3.72 1.51 -15.38
N GLU A 180 3.44 2.26 -16.44
CA GLU A 180 4.36 3.27 -16.95
C GLU A 180 4.01 4.65 -16.38
N TRP A 181 5.01 5.31 -15.83
CA TRP A 181 4.86 6.69 -15.35
C TRP A 181 4.55 7.65 -16.51
N ASN A 182 3.51 8.45 -16.32
CA ASN A 182 3.08 9.46 -17.30
C ASN A 182 2.75 10.77 -16.58
N ASP A 183 3.49 11.83 -16.91
CA ASP A 183 3.32 13.16 -16.31
C ASP A 183 1.93 13.76 -16.53
N ARG A 184 1.24 13.39 -17.61
CA ARG A 184 -0.13 13.83 -17.87
C ARG A 184 -1.15 13.12 -16.99
N GLY A 185 -0.86 11.87 -16.62
CA GLY A 185 -1.74 11.05 -15.78
C GLY A 185 -1.89 11.64 -14.37
N ILE A 186 -0.78 12.06 -13.76
CA ILE A 186 -0.82 12.66 -12.42
C ILE A 186 -1.57 13.99 -12.38
N VAL A 187 -1.46 14.81 -13.44
CA VAL A 187 -2.26 16.04 -13.59
C VAL A 187 -3.75 15.70 -13.69
N GLY A 188 -4.11 14.56 -14.28
CA GLY A 188 -5.48 14.05 -14.33
C GLY A 188 -6.07 13.82 -12.94
N ILE A 189 -5.31 13.18 -12.04
CA ILE A 189 -5.70 12.96 -10.64
C ILE A 189 -5.85 14.29 -9.89
N SER A 190 -4.88 15.18 -10.01
CA SER A 190 -4.97 16.51 -9.38
C SER A 190 -6.23 17.27 -9.81
N ARG A 191 -6.56 17.26 -11.12
CA ARG A 191 -7.80 17.87 -11.62
C ARG A 191 -9.06 17.19 -11.08
N TRP A 192 -9.03 15.87 -10.91
CA TRP A 192 -10.16 15.16 -10.30
C TRP A 192 -10.34 15.56 -8.84
N LEU A 193 -9.28 15.59 -8.03
CA LEU A 193 -9.34 16.06 -6.63
C LEU A 193 -9.87 17.49 -6.54
N ASN A 194 -9.45 18.39 -7.43
CA ASN A 194 -9.99 19.76 -7.47
C ASN A 194 -11.49 19.80 -7.77
N ARG A 195 -12.00 18.91 -8.65
CA ARG A 195 -13.45 18.79 -8.86
C ARG A 195 -14.18 18.26 -7.63
N VAL A 196 -13.61 17.26 -6.96
CA VAL A 196 -14.15 16.75 -5.69
C VAL A 196 -14.15 17.84 -4.61
N TRP A 197 -13.10 18.66 -4.55
CA TRP A 197 -13.10 19.82 -3.65
C TRP A 197 -14.28 20.74 -3.91
N SER A 198 -14.49 21.16 -5.15
CA SER A 198 -15.59 22.05 -5.52
C SER A 198 -16.94 21.38 -5.26
N LEU A 199 -17.06 20.08 -5.48
CA LEU A 199 -18.28 19.32 -5.22
C LEU A 199 -18.67 19.36 -3.74
N VAL A 200 -17.72 19.15 -2.85
CA VAL A 200 -17.96 19.00 -1.40
C VAL A 200 -17.94 20.33 -0.65
N ALA A 201 -17.01 21.23 -0.99
CA ALA A 201 -16.81 22.50 -0.28
C ALA A 201 -17.88 23.57 -0.58
N THR A 202 -18.69 23.39 -1.62
CA THR A 202 -19.79 24.32 -1.91
C THR A 202 -21.11 23.74 -1.41
N ASP A 203 -22.01 24.63 -0.94
CA ASP A 203 -23.27 24.23 -0.36
C ASP A 203 -24.14 23.42 -1.33
N TYR A 204 -24.85 22.48 -0.76
CA TYR A 204 -25.92 21.76 -1.46
C TYR A 204 -27.25 22.46 -1.22
N THR A 205 -27.97 22.75 -2.30
CA THR A 205 -29.31 23.33 -2.22
C THR A 205 -30.30 22.36 -2.85
N GLY A 206 -31.00 21.58 -2.01
CA GLY A 206 -32.09 20.74 -2.45
C GLY A 206 -33.25 21.62 -2.93
N ARG A 207 -33.89 21.24 -4.04
CA ARG A 207 -35.00 21.98 -4.65
C ARG A 207 -36.31 21.26 -4.41
N VAL A 208 -36.44 20.07 -4.94
CA VAL A 208 -37.62 19.20 -4.82
C VAL A 208 -37.12 17.78 -4.60
N VAL A 209 -37.65 17.09 -3.59
CA VAL A 209 -37.24 15.70 -3.34
C VAL A 209 -38.04 14.79 -4.29
N ASP A 210 -37.27 14.01 -5.07
CA ASP A 210 -37.80 12.95 -5.92
C ASP A 210 -37.48 11.59 -5.29
N PRO A 211 -38.47 10.78 -4.91
CA PRO A 211 -38.23 9.47 -4.30
C PRO A 211 -37.39 8.52 -5.15
N GLU A 212 -37.50 8.57 -6.47
CA GLU A 212 -36.67 7.72 -7.36
C GLU A 212 -35.21 8.19 -7.39
N ALA A 213 -34.94 9.51 -7.38
CA ALA A 213 -33.61 10.06 -7.27
C ALA A 213 -32.94 9.71 -5.91
N GLU A 214 -33.72 9.72 -4.81
CA GLU A 214 -33.25 9.28 -3.50
C GLU A 214 -32.94 7.79 -3.46
N LYS A 215 -33.80 6.96 -4.03
CA LYS A 215 -33.59 5.51 -4.15
C LYS A 215 -32.34 5.21 -4.97
N GLU A 216 -32.14 5.90 -6.09
CA GLU A 216 -30.96 5.74 -6.93
C GLU A 216 -29.69 6.20 -6.21
N LEU A 217 -29.71 7.31 -5.46
CA LEU A 217 -28.56 7.77 -4.69
C LEU A 217 -28.18 6.76 -3.59
N LEU A 218 -29.15 6.18 -2.90
CA LEU A 218 -28.94 5.12 -1.92
C LEU A 218 -28.29 3.90 -2.57
N HIS A 219 -28.85 3.43 -3.69
CA HIS A 219 -28.29 2.31 -4.45
C HIS A 219 -26.82 2.58 -4.85
N MET A 220 -26.56 3.71 -5.52
CA MET A 220 -25.21 4.07 -5.98
C MET A 220 -24.23 4.23 -4.80
N THR A 221 -24.67 4.75 -3.67
CA THR A 221 -23.83 4.86 -2.47
C THR A 221 -23.43 3.49 -1.94
N HIS A 222 -24.40 2.59 -1.71
CA HIS A 222 -24.11 1.25 -1.17
C HIS A 222 -23.36 0.36 -2.17
N LYS A 223 -23.65 0.46 -3.46
CA LYS A 223 -22.88 -0.18 -4.53
C LYS A 223 -21.41 0.26 -4.50
N THR A 224 -21.18 1.58 -4.43
CA THR A 224 -19.80 2.11 -4.37
C THR A 224 -19.05 1.65 -3.12
N ILE A 225 -19.70 1.63 -1.94
CA ILE A 225 -19.08 1.09 -0.72
C ILE A 225 -18.67 -0.36 -0.92
N LYS A 226 -19.55 -1.19 -1.49
CA LYS A 226 -19.28 -2.61 -1.77
C LYS A 226 -18.09 -2.81 -2.72
N GLU A 227 -18.08 -2.10 -3.85
CA GLU A 227 -17.04 -2.20 -4.87
C GLU A 227 -15.68 -1.73 -4.33
N VAL A 228 -15.64 -0.55 -3.71
CA VAL A 228 -14.42 0.03 -3.14
C VAL A 228 -13.85 -0.87 -2.04
N THR A 229 -14.69 -1.42 -1.17
CA THR A 229 -14.27 -2.37 -0.12
C THR A 229 -13.64 -3.62 -0.73
N ALA A 230 -14.33 -4.25 -1.69
CA ALA A 230 -13.84 -5.46 -2.34
C ALA A 230 -12.54 -5.24 -3.13
N ASP A 231 -12.37 -4.08 -3.73
CA ASP A 231 -11.16 -3.73 -4.47
C ASP A 231 -9.99 -3.39 -3.53
N LEU A 232 -10.26 -2.68 -2.43
CA LEU A 232 -9.26 -2.38 -1.41
C LEU A 232 -8.69 -3.66 -0.78
N GLU A 233 -9.55 -4.60 -0.40
CA GLU A 233 -9.15 -5.89 0.17
C GLU A 233 -8.29 -6.74 -0.78
N LYS A 234 -8.47 -6.57 -2.09
CA LYS A 234 -7.75 -7.31 -3.15
C LYS A 234 -6.61 -6.51 -3.76
N PHE A 235 -6.27 -5.34 -3.22
CA PHE A 235 -5.24 -4.44 -3.76
C PHE A 235 -5.49 -4.00 -5.21
N ARG A 236 -6.74 -3.93 -5.63
CA ARG A 236 -7.15 -3.42 -6.94
C ARG A 236 -7.40 -1.91 -6.91
N PHE A 237 -6.38 -1.17 -6.53
CA PHE A 237 -6.48 0.27 -6.29
C PHE A 237 -6.90 1.07 -7.51
N ASN A 238 -6.50 0.66 -8.70
CA ASN A 238 -6.87 1.32 -9.94
C ASN A 238 -8.38 1.25 -10.22
N THR A 239 -9.03 0.10 -10.02
CA THR A 239 -10.49 -0.04 -10.17
C THR A 239 -11.23 0.62 -9.01
N MET A 240 -10.73 0.52 -7.78
CA MET A 240 -11.23 1.26 -6.64
C MET A 240 -11.33 2.77 -6.93
N LEU A 241 -10.26 3.37 -7.47
CA LEU A 241 -10.27 4.79 -7.84
C LEU A 241 -11.21 5.09 -9.00
N SER A 242 -11.37 4.18 -9.97
CA SER A 242 -12.37 4.33 -11.03
C SER A 242 -13.78 4.39 -10.47
N SER A 243 -14.16 3.49 -9.55
CA SER A 243 -15.47 3.52 -8.88
C SER A 243 -15.68 4.83 -8.10
N LEU A 244 -14.64 5.33 -7.41
CA LEU A 244 -14.71 6.64 -6.73
C LEU A 244 -14.86 7.81 -7.70
N MET A 245 -14.21 7.77 -8.86
CA MET A 245 -14.37 8.78 -9.92
C MET A 245 -15.78 8.76 -10.51
N GLU A 246 -16.34 7.59 -10.77
CA GLU A 246 -17.71 7.41 -11.26
C GLU A 246 -18.71 7.92 -10.25
N PHE A 247 -18.55 7.59 -8.98
CA PHE A 247 -19.43 8.06 -7.93
C PHE A 247 -19.33 9.57 -7.73
N SER A 248 -18.16 10.18 -7.80
CA SER A 248 -18.01 11.64 -7.72
C SER A 248 -18.70 12.36 -8.90
N ASN A 249 -18.65 11.76 -10.11
CA ASN A 249 -19.37 12.29 -11.27
C ASN A 249 -20.89 12.15 -11.10
N TYR A 250 -21.35 11.05 -10.50
CA TYR A 250 -22.76 10.86 -10.18
C TYR A 250 -23.23 11.88 -9.14
N LEU A 251 -22.49 12.07 -8.04
CA LEU A 251 -22.77 13.08 -7.03
C LEU A 251 -22.83 14.50 -7.63
N SER A 252 -21.99 14.82 -8.62
CA SER A 252 -22.02 16.12 -9.31
C SER A 252 -23.38 16.33 -10.01
N ARG A 253 -23.90 15.31 -10.69
CA ARG A 253 -25.21 15.36 -11.34
C ARG A 253 -26.37 15.51 -10.34
N ILE A 254 -26.31 14.79 -9.23
CA ILE A 254 -27.29 14.91 -8.14
C ILE A 254 -27.26 16.33 -7.57
N LYS A 255 -26.07 16.90 -7.36
CA LYS A 255 -25.94 18.28 -6.87
C LYS A 255 -26.56 19.30 -7.81
N GLU A 256 -26.33 19.16 -9.11
CA GLU A 256 -26.91 20.04 -10.14
C GLU A 256 -28.43 19.92 -10.22
N SER A 257 -28.98 18.72 -10.10
CA SER A 257 -30.43 18.50 -10.13
C SER A 257 -31.13 19.07 -8.89
N GLY A 258 -30.51 18.91 -7.71
CA GLY A 258 -31.09 19.30 -6.43
C GLY A 258 -32.31 18.47 -6.03
N MET A 259 -32.43 17.22 -6.53
CA MET A 259 -33.65 16.40 -6.40
C MET A 259 -33.63 15.43 -5.20
N VAL A 260 -32.65 15.54 -4.32
CA VAL A 260 -32.56 14.71 -3.10
C VAL A 260 -32.56 15.59 -1.85
N SER A 261 -32.93 15.01 -0.70
CA SER A 261 -32.88 15.70 0.58
C SER A 261 -31.44 16.03 0.99
N GLY A 262 -31.27 17.15 1.72
CA GLY A 262 -29.96 17.54 2.22
C GLY A 262 -29.36 16.53 3.19
N SER A 263 -30.17 15.78 3.92
CA SER A 263 -29.72 14.71 4.82
C SER A 263 -29.09 13.55 4.05
N LEU A 264 -29.75 13.06 3.00
CA LEU A 264 -29.26 11.97 2.17
C LEU A 264 -28.02 12.38 1.37
N TRP A 265 -28.02 13.62 0.84
CA TRP A 265 -26.83 14.19 0.22
C TRP A 265 -25.63 14.21 1.18
N GLY A 266 -25.83 14.73 2.39
CA GLY A 266 -24.79 14.80 3.41
C GLY A 266 -24.23 13.43 3.79
N GLU A 267 -25.10 12.43 3.89
CA GLU A 267 -24.70 11.03 4.16
C GLU A 267 -23.88 10.44 3.02
N ALA A 268 -24.31 10.61 1.77
CA ALA A 268 -23.58 10.13 0.60
C ALA A 268 -22.17 10.76 0.48
N VAL A 269 -22.08 12.08 0.72
CA VAL A 269 -20.79 12.79 0.76
C VAL A 269 -19.90 12.29 1.90
N ARG A 270 -20.47 12.07 3.09
CA ARG A 270 -19.75 11.51 4.24
C ARG A 270 -19.13 10.16 3.91
N TYR A 271 -19.89 9.25 3.32
CA TYR A 271 -19.37 7.93 2.90
C TYR A 271 -18.31 8.07 1.81
N PHE A 272 -18.55 8.92 0.81
CA PHE A 272 -17.56 9.17 -0.24
C PHE A 272 -16.22 9.66 0.32
N LEU A 273 -16.22 10.59 1.27
CA LEU A 273 -14.98 11.05 1.92
C LEU A 273 -14.28 9.95 2.70
N CYS A 274 -15.01 9.12 3.46
CA CYS A 274 -14.47 7.98 4.17
C CYS A 274 -13.81 6.96 3.21
N LEU A 275 -14.45 6.67 2.08
CA LEU A 275 -13.91 5.76 1.07
C LEU A 275 -12.66 6.32 0.36
N LEU A 276 -12.58 7.63 0.19
CA LEU A 276 -11.45 8.31 -0.44
C LEU A 276 -10.27 8.51 0.54
N ALA A 277 -10.51 8.52 1.85
CA ALA A 277 -9.51 8.83 2.87
C ALA A 277 -8.22 7.99 2.80
N PRO A 278 -8.24 6.67 2.54
CA PRO A 278 -7.01 5.89 2.39
C PRO A 278 -6.12 6.37 1.23
N THR A 279 -6.71 6.91 0.17
CA THR A 279 -5.99 7.43 -1.00
C THR A 279 -5.49 8.85 -0.78
N ALA A 280 -6.38 9.75 -0.33
CA ALA A 280 -6.13 11.19 -0.20
C ALA A 280 -6.38 11.67 1.24
N PRO A 281 -5.52 11.25 2.22
CA PRO A 281 -5.78 11.45 3.63
C PRO A 281 -5.83 12.92 4.06
N HIS A 282 -4.94 13.77 3.56
CA HIS A 282 -4.90 15.19 3.93
C HIS A 282 -6.07 15.95 3.32
N PHE A 283 -6.37 15.66 2.07
CA PHE A 283 -7.46 16.26 1.32
C PHE A 283 -8.82 15.96 1.95
N THR A 284 -9.05 14.69 2.32
CA THR A 284 -10.32 14.27 2.92
C THR A 284 -10.48 14.77 4.34
N GLU A 285 -9.40 14.84 5.14
CA GLU A 285 -9.45 15.42 6.49
C GLU A 285 -9.85 16.91 6.45
N GLU A 286 -9.30 17.67 5.52
CA GLU A 286 -9.66 19.09 5.37
C GLU A 286 -11.13 19.26 4.96
N LEU A 287 -11.61 18.47 4.00
CA LEU A 287 -13.02 18.50 3.59
C LEU A 287 -13.96 18.04 4.71
N TRP A 288 -13.56 17.03 5.48
CA TRP A 288 -14.29 16.52 6.64
C TRP A 288 -14.50 17.61 7.69
N ASN A 289 -13.45 18.34 7.99
CA ASN A 289 -13.51 19.46 8.93
C ASN A 289 -14.38 20.60 8.39
N ARG A 290 -14.25 20.97 7.11
CA ARG A 290 -15.06 22.04 6.48
C ARG A 290 -16.55 21.72 6.40
N THR A 291 -16.91 20.44 6.32
CA THR A 291 -18.30 19.99 6.35
C THR A 291 -18.87 19.84 7.76
N GLY A 292 -18.12 20.27 8.78
CA GLY A 292 -18.60 20.36 10.17
C GLY A 292 -18.56 19.06 10.96
N HIS A 293 -17.80 18.07 10.50
CA HIS A 293 -17.63 16.81 11.20
C HIS A 293 -16.54 16.89 12.29
N PRO A 294 -16.66 16.07 13.37
CA PRO A 294 -15.64 16.05 14.42
C PRO A 294 -14.32 15.45 13.95
N TYR A 295 -13.23 15.93 14.48
CA TYR A 295 -11.89 15.40 14.23
C TYR A 295 -11.77 13.95 14.74
N SER A 296 -11.27 13.00 13.97
CA SER A 296 -10.75 13.04 12.62
C SER A 296 -11.53 12.04 11.73
N ILE A 297 -11.50 12.23 10.38
CA ILE A 297 -12.02 11.24 9.43
C ILE A 297 -11.33 9.88 9.62
N HIS A 298 -10.05 9.88 9.99
CA HIS A 298 -9.24 8.67 10.19
C HIS A 298 -9.61 7.88 11.45
N ASN A 299 -10.44 8.45 12.33
CA ASN A 299 -10.99 7.78 13.51
C ASN A 299 -12.39 7.19 13.24
N GLN A 300 -12.92 7.36 12.02
CA GLN A 300 -14.22 6.81 11.66
C GLN A 300 -14.12 5.32 11.33
N SER A 301 -15.19 4.59 11.61
CA SER A 301 -15.33 3.22 11.13
C SER A 301 -15.47 3.21 9.60
N TRP A 302 -14.96 2.14 8.98
CA TRP A 302 -15.17 1.92 7.55
C TRP A 302 -16.66 1.82 7.24
N PRO A 303 -17.15 2.45 6.16
CA PRO A 303 -18.57 2.39 5.80
C PRO A 303 -19.03 0.96 5.51
N GLU A 304 -20.19 0.60 6.07
CA GLU A 304 -20.86 -0.66 5.79
C GLU A 304 -21.92 -0.47 4.71
N TYR A 305 -22.13 -1.48 3.89
CA TYR A 305 -23.18 -1.46 2.87
C TYR A 305 -24.30 -2.46 3.21
N ALA A 306 -25.53 -2.11 2.83
CA ALA A 306 -26.67 -3.01 2.85
C ALA A 306 -26.71 -3.78 1.51
N GLU A 307 -26.70 -5.12 1.55
CA GLU A 307 -26.63 -5.95 0.35
C GLU A 307 -27.84 -5.75 -0.56
N GLU A 308 -29.03 -5.57 0.01
CA GLU A 308 -30.27 -5.30 -0.71
C GLU A 308 -30.25 -3.96 -1.46
N LEU A 309 -29.56 -2.94 -0.91
CA LEU A 309 -29.40 -1.63 -1.57
C LEU A 309 -28.28 -1.64 -2.62
N ALA A 310 -27.26 -2.46 -2.42
CA ALA A 310 -26.12 -2.56 -3.34
C ALA A 310 -26.37 -3.51 -4.53
N ARG A 311 -27.52 -4.23 -4.53
CA ARG A 311 -27.83 -5.22 -5.55
C ARG A 311 -28.23 -4.55 -6.85
N GLU A 312 -27.62 -4.98 -7.95
CA GLU A 312 -28.05 -4.58 -9.30
C GLU A 312 -29.26 -5.42 -9.73
N ASP A 313 -30.29 -4.76 -10.23
CA ASP A 313 -31.42 -5.47 -10.84
C ASP A 313 -31.06 -5.97 -12.24
N GLU A 314 -30.20 -5.26 -12.95
CA GLU A 314 -29.74 -5.57 -14.30
C GLU A 314 -28.20 -5.50 -14.40
N ILE A 315 -27.62 -6.37 -15.21
CA ILE A 315 -26.18 -6.40 -15.51
C ILE A 315 -25.94 -6.31 -17.01
N THR A 316 -24.79 -5.75 -17.40
CA THR A 316 -24.38 -5.75 -18.81
C THR A 316 -23.64 -7.03 -19.15
N LEU A 317 -24.28 -7.90 -19.90
CA LEU A 317 -23.67 -9.10 -20.48
C LEU A 317 -22.79 -8.70 -21.68
N VAL A 318 -21.49 -8.93 -21.59
CA VAL A 318 -20.53 -8.62 -22.63
C VAL A 318 -20.30 -9.86 -23.50
N ILE A 319 -20.64 -9.77 -24.79
CA ILE A 319 -20.48 -10.84 -25.74
C ILE A 319 -19.18 -10.64 -26.54
N GLN A 320 -18.29 -11.64 -26.49
CA GLN A 320 -17.00 -11.60 -27.18
C GLN A 320 -16.86 -12.82 -28.10
N VAL A 321 -16.23 -12.61 -29.25
CA VAL A 321 -15.83 -13.68 -30.18
C VAL A 321 -14.34 -13.55 -30.44
N ASN A 322 -13.58 -14.60 -30.10
CA ASN A 322 -12.13 -14.61 -30.21
C ASN A 322 -11.46 -13.43 -29.49
N GLY A 323 -11.93 -13.09 -28.29
CA GLY A 323 -11.42 -12.00 -27.47
C GLY A 323 -11.80 -10.58 -27.96
N LYS A 324 -12.59 -10.46 -29.03
CA LYS A 324 -13.07 -9.15 -29.52
C LYS A 324 -14.50 -8.94 -29.09
N LEU A 325 -14.76 -7.77 -28.50
CA LEU A 325 -16.11 -7.32 -28.17
C LEU A 325 -16.98 -7.30 -29.43
N ARG A 326 -18.18 -7.93 -29.34
CA ARG A 326 -19.18 -7.98 -30.42
C ARG A 326 -20.45 -7.26 -30.02
N ASP A 327 -20.94 -7.49 -28.83
CA ASP A 327 -22.17 -6.87 -28.36
C ASP A 327 -22.17 -6.67 -26.83
N LYS A 328 -23.06 -5.82 -26.36
CA LYS A 328 -23.35 -5.59 -24.94
C LYS A 328 -24.86 -5.58 -24.75
N VAL A 329 -25.35 -6.46 -23.87
CA VAL A 329 -26.79 -6.63 -23.64
C VAL A 329 -27.09 -6.41 -22.18
N LEU A 330 -28.08 -5.58 -21.88
CA LEU A 330 -28.63 -5.44 -20.54
C LEU A 330 -29.52 -6.63 -20.24
N VAL A 331 -29.28 -7.30 -19.13
CA VAL A 331 -30.01 -8.50 -18.73
C VAL A 331 -30.27 -8.46 -17.21
N PRO A 332 -31.36 -9.07 -16.71
CA PRO A 332 -31.56 -9.19 -15.27
C PRO A 332 -30.35 -9.84 -14.59
N ALA A 333 -29.94 -9.31 -13.41
CA ALA A 333 -28.82 -9.88 -12.66
C ALA A 333 -29.05 -11.34 -12.23
N SER A 334 -30.31 -11.78 -12.21
CA SER A 334 -30.73 -13.16 -11.93
C SER A 334 -30.67 -14.10 -13.13
N ILE A 335 -30.23 -13.63 -14.31
CA ILE A 335 -30.15 -14.47 -15.53
C ILE A 335 -29.30 -15.71 -15.26
N SER A 336 -29.81 -16.88 -15.64
CA SER A 336 -29.06 -18.12 -15.54
C SER A 336 -27.98 -18.22 -16.63
N GLU A 337 -26.96 -19.06 -16.40
CA GLU A 337 -25.90 -19.30 -17.38
C GLU A 337 -26.46 -19.86 -18.71
N VAL A 338 -27.52 -20.65 -18.64
CA VAL A 338 -28.18 -21.22 -19.83
C VAL A 338 -28.84 -20.13 -20.65
N GLU A 339 -29.67 -19.30 -20.01
CA GLU A 339 -30.34 -18.17 -20.68
C GLU A 339 -29.34 -17.16 -21.23
N ALA A 340 -28.23 -16.86 -20.51
CA ALA A 340 -27.19 -15.97 -20.96
C ALA A 340 -26.48 -16.53 -22.23
N LYS A 341 -26.23 -17.86 -22.28
CA LYS A 341 -25.67 -18.52 -23.46
C LYS A 341 -26.62 -18.49 -24.65
N GLU A 342 -27.90 -18.81 -24.43
CA GLU A 342 -28.92 -18.78 -25.49
C GLU A 342 -29.07 -17.35 -26.07
N LEU A 343 -29.12 -16.36 -25.20
CA LEU A 343 -29.19 -14.95 -25.60
C LEU A 343 -27.95 -14.52 -26.40
N ALA A 344 -26.74 -14.94 -25.98
CA ALA A 344 -25.50 -14.64 -26.68
C ALA A 344 -25.42 -15.32 -28.06
N LEU A 345 -25.89 -16.58 -28.19
CA LEU A 345 -25.91 -17.34 -29.44
C LEU A 345 -27.00 -16.86 -30.41
N GLY A 346 -28.10 -16.32 -29.91
CA GLY A 346 -29.19 -15.78 -30.73
C GLY A 346 -28.94 -14.41 -31.33
N ARG A 347 -27.84 -13.73 -30.96
CA ARG A 347 -27.44 -12.43 -31.51
C ARG A 347 -26.40 -12.62 -32.60
N GLN A 348 -26.84 -12.45 -33.85
CA GLN A 348 -26.00 -12.48 -35.05
C GLN A 348 -25.47 -11.06 -35.36
#